data_cd153fb7d054740dc1b2cb0b8a8c3d66
#
_entry.id   cd153fb7d054740dc1b2cb0b8a8c3d66
#
_cell.length_a   1.000
_cell.length_b   1.000
_cell.length_c   1.000
_cell.angle_alpha   90.00
_cell.angle_beta   90.00
_cell.angle_gamma   90.00
#
_symmetry.space_group_name_H-M   'P 1'
#
loop_
_entity.id
_entity.type
_entity.pdbx_description
1 polymer ?
#
loop_
_entity_poly.entity_id
_entity_poly.type
_entity_poly.pdbx_seq_one_letter_code
_entity_poly.pdbx_strand_id
1 'polypeptide(L)'
;LTGPAAEAAFARVLSQQKLNMEQQFIRQGNQYAAVRAAAHYSVEYALSERCSGVTGYKFLCGLLEQADWAAMGKKLEAVREKVLNHAALTVSLHGSEEALEKLRALLPGSAFAAQGRTAAKPYTEVLTAPVNEAFIIDGGVNYDILTWPMERQADRRVLARIMSYEYLWHNIREVGGAYGTGMLTRAQTEGLYTYRGPHLTESYETFAKAPEVLAGREYTEKDLTE
;
A
#
# COMPACT_ATOMS: atom_id res chain seq x y z
N LEU A 1 0.79 23.76 18.05
CA LEU A 1 0.35 23.63 16.62
C LEU A 1 -1.02 24.31 16.40
N THR A 2 -1.20 25.55 16.88
CA THR A 2 -2.43 26.31 16.79
C THR A 2 -2.15 27.74 16.29
N GLY A 3 -3.15 28.37 15.70
CA GLY A 3 -3.11 29.75 15.19
C GLY A 3 -2.95 29.84 13.65
N PRO A 4 -3.14 31.03 13.07
CA PRO A 4 -3.25 31.23 11.61
C PRO A 4 -2.04 30.73 10.81
N ALA A 5 -0.84 30.87 11.35
CA ALA A 5 0.38 30.38 10.70
C ALA A 5 0.44 28.82 10.63
N ALA A 6 -0.02 28.14 11.68
CA ALA A 6 -0.10 26.70 11.71
C ALA A 6 -1.21 26.18 10.76
N GLU A 7 -2.34 26.85 10.72
CA GLU A 7 -3.45 26.54 9.81
C GLU A 7 -3.03 26.65 8.34
N ALA A 8 -2.35 27.75 7.97
CA ALA A 8 -1.80 27.92 6.64
C ALA A 8 -0.74 26.84 6.28
N ALA A 9 0.08 26.44 7.26
CA ALA A 9 1.05 25.38 7.07
C ALA A 9 0.38 24.01 6.86
N PHE A 10 -0.66 23.69 7.61
CA PHE A 10 -1.45 22.46 7.43
C PHE A 10 -2.10 22.43 6.04
N ALA A 11 -2.80 23.49 5.66
CA ALA A 11 -3.45 23.58 4.35
C ALA A 11 -2.45 23.36 3.22
N ARG A 12 -1.28 23.99 3.30
CA ARG A 12 -0.21 23.83 2.30
C ARG A 12 0.31 22.40 2.23
N VAL A 13 0.62 21.79 3.38
CA VAL A 13 1.16 20.42 3.43
C VAL A 13 0.15 19.42 2.89
N LEU A 14 -1.11 19.53 3.28
CA LEU A 14 -2.17 18.63 2.82
C LEU A 14 -2.49 18.82 1.33
N SER A 15 -2.46 20.08 0.83
CA SER A 15 -2.62 20.34 -0.62
C SER A 15 -1.46 19.73 -1.41
N GLN A 16 -0.23 19.83 -0.92
CA GLN A 16 0.91 19.18 -1.56
C GLN A 16 0.78 17.65 -1.53
N GLN A 17 0.31 17.09 -0.42
CA GLN A 17 0.06 15.65 -0.31
C GLN A 17 -1.02 15.19 -1.29
N LYS A 18 -2.11 15.97 -1.45
CA LYS A 18 -3.15 15.69 -2.45
C LYS A 18 -2.56 15.61 -3.86
N LEU A 19 -1.80 16.62 -4.27
CA LEU A 19 -1.14 16.66 -5.58
C LEU A 19 -0.17 15.47 -5.77
N ASN A 20 0.59 15.12 -4.75
CA ASN A 20 1.49 13.98 -4.80
C ASN A 20 0.72 12.67 -5.02
N MET A 21 -0.41 12.47 -4.33
CA MET A 21 -1.24 11.28 -4.50
C MET A 21 -1.84 11.22 -5.91
N GLU A 22 -2.34 12.32 -6.46
CA GLU A 22 -2.86 12.39 -7.84
C GLU A 22 -1.79 11.99 -8.86
N GLN A 23 -0.56 12.48 -8.70
CA GLN A 23 0.55 12.07 -9.55
C GLN A 23 0.93 10.59 -9.39
N GLN A 24 0.83 10.06 -8.18
CA GLN A 24 1.10 8.65 -7.92
C GLN A 24 0.02 7.74 -8.54
N PHE A 25 -1.25 8.13 -8.53
CA PHE A 25 -2.31 7.38 -9.21
C PHE A 25 -2.02 7.21 -10.71
N ILE A 26 -1.48 8.25 -11.35
CA ILE A 26 -1.10 8.19 -12.76
C ILE A 26 0.14 7.31 -12.99
N ARG A 27 1.14 7.39 -12.11
CA ARG A 27 2.42 6.70 -12.30
C ARG A 27 2.42 5.25 -11.83
N GLN A 28 1.68 4.97 -10.76
CA GLN A 28 1.69 3.70 -10.03
C GLN A 28 0.27 3.16 -9.78
N GLY A 29 -0.65 3.38 -10.72
CA GLY A 29 -2.05 2.99 -10.60
C GLY A 29 -2.24 1.51 -10.28
N ASN A 30 -1.37 0.64 -10.81
CA ASN A 30 -1.38 -0.79 -10.48
C ASN A 30 -1.17 -1.08 -8.99
N GLN A 31 -0.33 -0.31 -8.29
CA GLN A 31 -0.11 -0.50 -6.84
C GLN A 31 -1.34 -0.06 -6.04
N TYR A 32 -1.93 1.08 -6.39
CA TYR A 32 -3.15 1.56 -5.76
C TYR A 32 -4.34 0.63 -6.02
N ALA A 33 -4.50 0.15 -7.25
CA ALA A 33 -5.51 -0.83 -7.60
C ALA A 33 -5.31 -2.15 -6.82
N ALA A 34 -4.07 -2.63 -6.69
CA ALA A 34 -3.76 -3.83 -5.94
C ALA A 34 -4.07 -3.68 -4.43
N VAL A 35 -3.69 -2.55 -3.81
CA VAL A 35 -4.02 -2.26 -2.41
C VAL A 35 -5.53 -2.18 -2.23
N ARG A 36 -6.24 -1.49 -3.12
CA ARG A 36 -7.69 -1.35 -3.08
C ARG A 36 -8.41 -2.68 -3.19
N ALA A 37 -8.04 -3.50 -4.16
CA ALA A 37 -8.65 -4.82 -4.38
C ALA A 37 -8.33 -5.79 -3.23
N ALA A 38 -7.11 -5.80 -2.71
CA ALA A 38 -6.70 -6.64 -1.60
C ALA A 38 -7.27 -6.21 -0.24
N ALA A 39 -7.72 -4.96 -0.10
CA ALA A 39 -8.34 -4.44 1.12
C ALA A 39 -9.63 -5.16 1.53
N HIS A 40 -10.25 -5.87 0.60
CA HIS A 40 -11.43 -6.71 0.89
C HIS A 40 -11.08 -8.05 1.58
N TYR A 41 -9.81 -8.45 1.56
CA TYR A 41 -9.36 -9.76 2.05
C TYR A 41 -8.32 -9.68 3.17
N SER A 42 -7.69 -8.52 3.36
CA SER A 42 -6.59 -8.35 4.30
C SER A 42 -6.73 -7.09 5.14
N VAL A 43 -6.64 -7.23 6.45
CA VAL A 43 -6.65 -6.10 7.41
C VAL A 43 -5.47 -5.15 7.17
N GLU A 44 -4.30 -5.69 6.78
CA GLU A 44 -3.12 -4.88 6.44
C GLU A 44 -3.39 -3.98 5.23
N TYR A 45 -3.99 -4.54 4.18
CA TYR A 45 -4.35 -3.75 3.00
C TYR A 45 -5.51 -2.80 3.25
N ALA A 46 -6.49 -3.18 4.06
CA ALA A 46 -7.58 -2.29 4.47
C ALA A 46 -7.06 -1.05 5.23
N LEU A 47 -6.07 -1.24 6.11
CA LEU A 47 -5.40 -0.14 6.78
C LEU A 47 -4.60 0.74 5.79
N SER A 48 -3.84 0.12 4.89
CA SER A 48 -3.08 0.84 3.86
C SER A 48 -3.99 1.66 2.95
N GLU A 49 -5.11 1.08 2.52
CA GLU A 49 -6.14 1.75 1.70
C GLU A 49 -6.74 2.95 2.43
N ARG A 50 -7.04 2.81 3.72
CA ARG A 50 -7.57 3.90 4.54
C ARG A 50 -6.56 5.03 4.75
N CYS A 51 -5.28 4.71 4.92
CA CYS A 51 -4.26 5.71 5.22
C CYS A 51 -3.69 6.40 3.97
N SER A 52 -3.49 5.65 2.89
CA SER A 52 -2.75 6.13 1.72
C SER A 52 -3.31 5.69 0.36
N GLY A 53 -4.43 4.96 0.34
CA GLY A 53 -5.12 4.56 -0.87
C GLY A 53 -6.18 5.58 -1.31
N VAL A 54 -7.11 5.12 -2.13
CA VAL A 54 -8.21 5.96 -2.66
C VAL A 54 -9.12 6.49 -1.55
N THR A 55 -9.37 5.68 -0.51
CA THR A 55 -10.13 6.12 0.68
C THR A 55 -9.41 7.22 1.44
N GLY A 56 -8.10 7.08 1.65
CA GLY A 56 -7.26 8.12 2.25
C GLY A 56 -7.25 9.41 1.45
N TYR A 57 -7.17 9.32 0.12
CA TYR A 57 -7.26 10.46 -0.78
C TYR A 57 -8.61 11.18 -0.67
N LYS A 58 -9.72 10.46 -0.71
CA LYS A 58 -11.07 11.04 -0.55
C LYS A 58 -11.22 11.75 0.81
N PHE A 59 -10.70 11.13 1.87
CA PHE A 59 -10.67 11.76 3.20
C PHE A 59 -9.84 13.06 3.20
N LEU A 60 -8.67 13.06 2.56
CA LEU A 60 -7.82 14.24 2.43
C LEU A 60 -8.50 15.37 1.66
N CYS A 61 -9.22 15.07 0.57
CA CYS A 61 -10.02 16.04 -0.15
C CYS A 61 -11.10 16.68 0.74
N GLY A 62 -11.84 15.86 1.48
CA GLY A 62 -12.86 16.35 2.42
C GLY A 62 -12.28 17.23 3.54
N LEU A 63 -11.08 16.88 4.04
CA LEU A 63 -10.38 17.73 5.00
C LEU A 63 -10.04 19.12 4.43
N LEU A 64 -9.58 19.18 3.19
CA LEU A 64 -9.22 20.43 2.54
C LEU A 64 -10.44 21.34 2.28
N GLU A 65 -11.60 20.75 2.05
CA GLU A 65 -12.85 21.49 1.80
C GLU A 65 -13.52 22.00 3.08
N GLN A 66 -13.42 21.26 4.19
CA GLN A 66 -14.21 21.50 5.40
C GLN A 66 -13.40 21.44 6.69
N ALA A 67 -12.11 21.79 6.66
CA ALA A 67 -11.25 21.60 7.81
C ALA A 67 -11.53 22.57 8.97
N ASP A 68 -11.78 22.03 10.14
CA ASP A 68 -11.53 22.69 11.39
C ASP A 68 -10.06 22.51 11.80
N TRP A 69 -9.22 23.44 11.37
CA TRP A 69 -7.78 23.41 11.60
C TRP A 69 -7.41 23.43 13.08
N ALA A 70 -8.20 24.13 13.91
CA ALA A 70 -7.96 24.18 15.35
C ALA A 70 -8.21 22.82 16.00
N ALA A 71 -9.30 22.15 15.65
CA ALA A 71 -9.58 20.79 16.13
C ALA A 71 -8.55 19.79 15.63
N MET A 72 -8.10 19.92 14.38
CA MET A 72 -7.03 19.09 13.83
C MET A 72 -5.71 19.28 14.58
N GLY A 73 -5.32 20.52 14.85
CA GLY A 73 -4.12 20.84 15.64
C GLY A 73 -4.13 20.16 17.02
N LYS A 74 -5.25 20.18 17.73
CA LYS A 74 -5.42 19.48 19.02
C LYS A 74 -5.28 17.96 18.88
N LYS A 75 -5.86 17.36 17.85
CA LYS A 75 -5.71 15.92 17.59
C LYS A 75 -4.27 15.53 17.28
N LEU A 76 -3.56 16.31 16.48
CA LEU A 76 -2.15 16.06 16.16
C LEU A 76 -1.26 16.23 17.40
N GLU A 77 -1.55 17.19 18.28
CA GLU A 77 -0.86 17.35 19.55
C GLU A 77 -1.02 16.09 20.42
N ALA A 78 -2.25 15.59 20.57
CA ALA A 78 -2.52 14.39 21.33
C ALA A 78 -1.83 13.14 20.76
N VAL A 79 -1.73 13.03 19.43
CA VAL A 79 -0.98 11.96 18.77
C VAL A 79 0.52 12.12 19.04
N ARG A 80 1.05 13.34 18.92
CA ARG A 80 2.45 13.64 19.21
C ARG A 80 2.84 13.21 20.61
N GLU A 81 2.06 13.57 21.61
CA GLU A 81 2.29 13.19 23.00
C GLU A 81 2.32 11.67 23.23
N LYS A 82 1.47 10.93 22.51
CA LYS A 82 1.46 9.46 22.60
C LYS A 82 2.63 8.80 21.89
N VAL A 83 3.07 9.34 20.77
CA VAL A 83 4.12 8.73 19.92
C VAL A 83 5.51 9.16 20.39
N LEU A 84 5.70 10.45 20.66
CA LEU A 84 6.98 11.01 21.05
C LEU A 84 7.12 11.05 22.58
N ASN A 85 7.31 9.88 23.19
CA ASN A 85 7.56 9.77 24.62
C ASN A 85 8.67 8.74 24.91
N HIS A 86 9.31 8.85 26.09
CA HIS A 86 10.44 7.99 26.46
C HIS A 86 10.07 6.52 26.57
N ALA A 87 8.87 6.20 27.02
CA ALA A 87 8.44 4.82 27.19
C ALA A 87 8.24 4.09 25.86
N ALA A 88 8.01 4.82 24.77
CA ALA A 88 7.87 4.30 23.42
C ALA A 88 9.18 4.34 22.59
N LEU A 89 10.23 5.02 23.12
CA LEU A 89 11.49 5.20 22.42
C LEU A 89 12.32 3.91 22.45
N THR A 90 12.70 3.43 21.26
CA THR A 90 13.72 2.40 21.09
C THR A 90 14.91 3.01 20.37
N VAL A 91 16.08 2.95 20.98
CA VAL A 91 17.32 3.48 20.37
C VAL A 91 18.25 2.32 20.08
N SER A 92 18.66 2.18 18.81
CA SER A 92 19.69 1.24 18.38
C SER A 92 20.97 2.03 18.08
N LEU A 93 22.06 1.68 18.75
CA LEU A 93 23.34 2.38 18.65
C LEU A 93 24.41 1.40 18.18
N HIS A 94 25.22 1.86 17.26
CA HIS A 94 26.40 1.15 16.80
C HIS A 94 27.58 2.11 16.75
N GLY A 95 28.66 1.80 17.47
CA GLY A 95 29.81 2.68 17.56
C GLY A 95 30.85 2.24 18.62
N SER A 96 31.83 3.06 18.89
CA SER A 96 32.80 2.83 19.96
C SER A 96 32.12 2.99 21.34
N GLU A 97 32.67 2.34 22.38
CA GLU A 97 32.16 2.44 23.76
C GLU A 97 32.06 3.89 24.23
N GLU A 98 33.07 4.71 23.90
CA GLU A 98 33.07 6.14 24.23
C GLU A 98 31.88 6.89 23.59
N ALA A 99 31.54 6.58 22.33
CA ALA A 99 30.38 7.18 21.64
C ALA A 99 29.06 6.73 22.25
N LEU A 100 28.96 5.45 22.66
CA LEU A 100 27.79 4.92 23.31
C LEU A 100 27.54 5.57 24.67
N GLU A 101 28.58 5.77 25.49
CA GLU A 101 28.48 6.45 26.77
C GLU A 101 28.02 7.92 26.63
N LYS A 102 28.58 8.65 25.66
CA LYS A 102 28.13 10.02 25.36
C LYS A 102 26.64 10.07 24.95
N LEU A 103 26.18 9.13 24.15
CA LEU A 103 24.77 9.05 23.73
C LEU A 103 23.85 8.66 24.88
N ARG A 104 24.23 7.71 25.73
CA ARG A 104 23.48 7.33 26.94
C ARG A 104 23.29 8.54 27.86
N ALA A 105 24.29 9.39 28.02
CA ALA A 105 24.21 10.58 28.83
C ALA A 105 23.25 11.65 28.27
N LEU A 106 23.04 11.67 26.97
CA LEU A 106 22.12 12.62 26.30
C LEU A 106 20.64 12.17 26.35
N LEU A 107 20.37 10.87 26.43
CA LEU A 107 18.99 10.34 26.37
C LEU A 107 18.08 10.81 27.52
N PRO A 108 18.53 10.91 28.80
CA PRO A 108 17.68 11.39 29.90
C PRO A 108 17.26 12.85 29.76
N GLY A 109 18.03 13.67 29.03
CA GLY A 109 17.74 15.08 28.80
C GLY A 109 16.87 15.36 27.58
N SER A 110 16.33 14.31 26.92
CA SER A 110 15.53 14.49 25.70
C SER A 110 14.21 15.23 25.97
N ALA A 111 13.71 15.91 24.93
CA ALA A 111 12.46 16.68 24.99
C ALA A 111 11.17 15.83 24.95
N PHE A 112 11.28 14.50 25.02
CA PHE A 112 10.12 13.60 24.98
C PHE A 112 9.42 13.53 26.34
N ALA A 113 8.09 13.56 26.33
CA ALA A 113 7.29 13.41 27.52
C ALA A 113 7.44 12.00 28.12
N ALA A 114 7.70 11.91 29.42
CA ALA A 114 7.78 10.65 30.16
C ALA A 114 6.38 10.12 30.50
N GLN A 115 5.73 9.50 29.51
CA GLN A 115 4.43 8.84 29.72
C GLN A 115 4.61 7.33 29.78
N GLY A 116 3.78 6.65 30.58
CA GLY A 116 3.77 5.20 30.62
C GLY A 116 3.43 4.57 29.27
N ARG A 117 4.06 3.44 28.94
CA ARG A 117 3.77 2.69 27.72
C ARG A 117 2.35 2.12 27.78
N THR A 118 1.49 2.57 26.89
CA THR A 118 0.17 1.96 26.72
C THR A 118 0.33 0.67 25.92
N ALA A 119 -0.24 -0.44 26.43
CA ALA A 119 -0.26 -1.68 25.67
C ALA A 119 -0.98 -1.46 24.32
N ALA A 120 -0.34 -1.86 23.23
CA ALA A 120 -0.94 -1.80 21.93
C ALA A 120 -2.16 -2.73 21.89
N LYS A 121 -3.31 -2.20 21.50
CA LYS A 121 -4.47 -3.03 21.16
C LYS A 121 -4.26 -3.57 19.75
N PRO A 122 -4.60 -4.85 19.49
CA PRO A 122 -4.61 -5.35 18.12
C PRO A 122 -5.47 -4.46 17.23
N TYR A 123 -4.95 -4.09 16.08
CA TYR A 123 -5.76 -3.40 15.09
C TYR A 123 -6.74 -4.39 14.46
N THR A 124 -8.01 -4.05 14.50
CA THR A 124 -9.08 -4.83 13.87
C THR A 124 -9.83 -3.94 12.89
N GLU A 125 -10.11 -4.45 11.71
CA GLU A 125 -10.89 -3.79 10.67
C GLU A 125 -11.99 -4.73 10.22
N VAL A 126 -13.17 -4.18 10.00
CA VAL A 126 -14.27 -4.91 9.35
C VAL A 126 -14.02 -4.82 7.84
N LEU A 127 -13.70 -5.95 7.23
CA LEU A 127 -13.48 -6.02 5.79
C LEU A 127 -14.84 -5.89 5.06
N THR A 128 -14.87 -5.09 4.02
CA THR A 128 -16.05 -4.94 3.16
C THR A 128 -16.13 -6.08 2.16
N ALA A 129 -17.34 -6.40 1.68
CA ALA A 129 -17.50 -7.37 0.60
C ALA A 129 -16.75 -6.91 -0.66
N PRO A 130 -16.15 -7.83 -1.44
CA PRO A 130 -15.52 -7.51 -2.70
C PRO A 130 -16.49 -6.86 -3.67
N VAL A 131 -16.01 -5.87 -4.42
CA VAL A 131 -16.78 -5.16 -5.44
C VAL A 131 -15.94 -4.95 -6.69
N ASN A 132 -16.60 -4.89 -7.84
CA ASN A 132 -15.95 -4.46 -9.07
C ASN A 132 -16.01 -2.93 -9.13
N GLU A 133 -14.84 -2.30 -9.19
CA GLU A 133 -14.70 -0.86 -9.19
C GLU A 133 -13.80 -0.40 -10.35
N ALA A 134 -14.05 0.82 -10.85
CA ALA A 134 -13.16 1.49 -11.77
C ALA A 134 -12.96 2.95 -11.32
N PHE A 135 -11.73 3.43 -11.45
CA PHE A 135 -11.37 4.82 -11.17
C PHE A 135 -10.78 5.44 -12.44
N ILE A 136 -11.33 6.58 -12.84
CA ILE A 136 -10.84 7.31 -14.01
C ILE A 136 -9.63 8.13 -13.58
N ILE A 137 -8.51 7.95 -14.28
CA ILE A 137 -7.28 8.72 -14.14
C ILE A 137 -6.89 9.34 -15.49
N ASP A 138 -6.24 10.47 -15.46
CA ASP A 138 -5.73 11.13 -16.64
C ASP A 138 -4.34 10.58 -17.02
N GLY A 139 -4.29 9.49 -17.79
CA GLY A 139 -3.02 8.83 -18.09
C GLY A 139 -2.97 8.09 -19.43
N GLY A 140 -4.09 7.92 -20.13
CA GLY A 140 -4.17 7.24 -21.43
C GLY A 140 -3.76 5.76 -21.41
N VAL A 141 -3.73 5.14 -20.23
CA VAL A 141 -3.39 3.72 -20.00
C VAL A 141 -4.25 3.14 -18.89
N ASN A 142 -4.44 1.81 -18.94
CA ASN A 142 -5.15 1.07 -17.90
C ASN A 142 -4.17 0.42 -16.92
N TYR A 143 -4.65 0.24 -15.69
CA TYR A 143 -4.04 -0.56 -14.62
C TYR A 143 -5.11 -1.52 -14.13
N ASP A 144 -5.09 -2.74 -14.63
CA ASP A 144 -6.10 -3.74 -14.35
C ASP A 144 -5.61 -4.64 -13.23
N ILE A 145 -6.51 -5.02 -12.34
CA ILE A 145 -6.20 -5.91 -11.22
C ILE A 145 -7.36 -6.84 -10.95
N LEU A 146 -7.06 -8.11 -10.72
CA LEU A 146 -7.98 -9.12 -10.22
C LEU A 146 -7.35 -9.76 -9.00
N THR A 147 -8.04 -9.77 -7.84
CA THR A 147 -7.51 -10.35 -6.61
C THR A 147 -8.47 -11.34 -5.99
N TRP A 148 -7.92 -12.29 -5.23
CA TRP A 148 -8.67 -13.26 -4.43
C TRP A 148 -7.93 -13.57 -3.12
N PRO A 149 -8.65 -14.08 -2.08
CA PRO A 149 -8.01 -14.50 -0.84
C PRO A 149 -7.16 -15.73 -1.06
N MET A 150 -6.04 -15.84 -0.34
CA MET A 150 -5.12 -16.95 -0.40
C MET A 150 -4.53 -17.26 0.97
N GLU A 151 -4.40 -18.55 1.29
CA GLU A 151 -3.54 -19.01 2.38
C GLU A 151 -2.07 -18.99 1.92
N ARG A 152 -1.19 -18.48 2.78
CA ARG A 152 0.22 -18.31 2.46
C ARG A 152 0.93 -19.67 2.39
N GLN A 153 1.36 -20.06 1.18
CA GLN A 153 2.07 -21.30 0.90
C GLN A 153 3.30 -21.01 0.03
N ALA A 154 4.35 -21.80 0.17
CA ALA A 154 5.60 -21.56 -0.56
C ALA A 154 5.48 -21.84 -2.06
N ASP A 155 4.72 -22.88 -2.44
CA ASP A 155 4.41 -23.29 -3.81
C ASP A 155 3.71 -22.20 -4.62
N ARG A 156 2.97 -21.31 -3.97
CA ARG A 156 2.31 -20.16 -4.62
C ARG A 156 3.27 -19.18 -5.27
N ARG A 157 4.50 -19.08 -4.76
CA ARG A 157 5.54 -18.26 -5.39
C ARG A 157 6.01 -18.85 -6.71
N VAL A 158 6.13 -20.18 -6.78
CA VAL A 158 6.47 -20.89 -8.02
C VAL A 158 5.35 -20.69 -9.04
N LEU A 159 4.10 -20.91 -8.63
CA LEU A 159 2.94 -20.66 -9.48
C LEU A 159 2.90 -19.21 -10.00
N ALA A 160 3.15 -18.23 -9.14
CA ALA A 160 3.16 -16.82 -9.54
C ALA A 160 4.24 -16.52 -10.59
N ARG A 161 5.41 -17.16 -10.48
CA ARG A 161 6.48 -17.01 -11.47
C ARG A 161 6.10 -17.65 -12.81
N ILE A 162 5.63 -18.88 -12.80
CA ILE A 162 5.16 -19.58 -14.00
C ILE A 162 4.05 -18.78 -14.68
N MET A 163 3.01 -18.39 -13.94
CA MET A 163 1.92 -17.57 -14.45
C MET A 163 2.42 -16.27 -15.09
N SER A 164 3.31 -15.57 -14.40
CA SER A 164 3.81 -14.27 -14.88
C SER A 164 4.58 -14.38 -16.18
N TYR A 165 5.52 -15.31 -16.28
CA TYR A 165 6.44 -15.35 -17.39
C TYR A 165 5.99 -16.23 -18.55
N GLU A 166 5.27 -17.32 -18.30
CA GLU A 166 4.92 -18.28 -19.33
C GLU A 166 3.53 -18.05 -19.93
N TYR A 167 2.66 -17.35 -19.21
CA TYR A 167 1.32 -17.06 -19.68
C TYR A 167 1.02 -15.57 -19.84
N LEU A 168 1.12 -14.81 -18.73
CA LEU A 168 0.73 -13.40 -18.76
C LEU A 168 1.68 -12.55 -19.61
N TRP A 169 2.98 -12.80 -19.51
CA TRP A 169 3.96 -12.04 -20.27
C TRP A 169 3.69 -12.09 -21.79
N HIS A 170 3.49 -13.28 -22.30
CA HIS A 170 3.19 -13.45 -23.73
C HIS A 170 1.86 -12.79 -24.12
N ASN A 171 0.77 -13.11 -23.42
CA ASN A 171 -0.57 -12.68 -23.84
C ASN A 171 -0.85 -11.19 -23.53
N ILE A 172 -0.39 -10.67 -22.41
CA ILE A 172 -0.69 -9.30 -21.96
C ILE A 172 0.37 -8.31 -22.44
N ARG A 173 1.67 -8.68 -22.39
CA ARG A 173 2.73 -7.76 -22.77
C ARG A 173 3.10 -7.86 -24.26
N GLU A 174 3.47 -9.04 -24.74
CA GLU A 174 3.97 -9.19 -26.12
C GLU A 174 2.86 -9.03 -27.15
N VAL A 175 1.73 -9.69 -26.95
CA VAL A 175 0.57 -9.62 -27.85
C VAL A 175 -0.33 -8.44 -27.49
N GLY A 176 -0.66 -8.26 -26.22
CA GLY A 176 -1.59 -7.24 -25.73
C GLY A 176 -0.99 -5.83 -25.58
N GLY A 177 0.33 -5.66 -25.73
CA GLY A 177 0.99 -4.34 -25.76
C GLY A 177 1.07 -3.62 -24.41
N ALA A 178 0.78 -4.28 -23.28
CA ALA A 178 0.98 -3.69 -21.96
C ALA A 178 2.47 -3.54 -21.66
N TYR A 179 2.85 -2.53 -20.86
CA TYR A 179 4.24 -2.35 -20.46
C TYR A 179 4.71 -3.44 -19.48
N GLY A 180 3.82 -3.95 -18.66
CA GLY A 180 4.11 -5.03 -17.73
C GLY A 180 2.86 -5.76 -17.27
N THR A 181 3.07 -6.95 -16.71
CA THR A 181 2.03 -7.81 -16.16
C THR A 181 2.66 -8.80 -15.21
N GLY A 182 1.85 -9.49 -14.43
CA GLY A 182 2.29 -10.56 -13.56
C GLY A 182 1.24 -11.03 -12.58
N MET A 183 1.62 -12.02 -11.77
CA MET A 183 0.87 -12.48 -10.61
C MET A 183 1.56 -12.01 -9.34
N LEU A 184 0.80 -11.38 -8.47
CA LEU A 184 1.26 -10.96 -7.15
C LEU A 184 0.77 -11.93 -6.07
N THR A 185 1.63 -12.13 -5.05
CA THR A 185 1.31 -12.93 -3.86
C THR A 185 1.75 -12.14 -2.63
N ARG A 186 0.81 -11.58 -1.86
CA ARG A 186 1.11 -10.78 -0.66
C ARG A 186 0.01 -10.90 0.39
N ALA A 187 0.40 -10.96 1.66
CA ALA A 187 -0.47 -10.73 2.81
C ALA A 187 -1.86 -11.38 2.70
N GLN A 188 -1.92 -12.69 2.44
CA GLN A 188 -3.15 -13.48 2.32
C GLN A 188 -3.99 -13.16 1.06
N THR A 189 -3.40 -12.53 0.06
CA THR A 189 -4.01 -12.26 -1.24
C THR A 189 -3.12 -12.67 -2.39
N GLU A 190 -3.74 -13.15 -3.44
CA GLU A 190 -3.16 -13.32 -4.77
C GLU A 190 -3.89 -12.43 -5.76
N GLY A 191 -3.25 -12.15 -6.88
CA GLY A 191 -3.91 -11.42 -7.95
C GLY A 191 -3.11 -11.37 -9.22
N LEU A 192 -3.79 -11.13 -10.32
CA LEU A 192 -3.24 -10.85 -11.64
C LEU A 192 -3.32 -9.35 -11.91
N TYR A 193 -2.33 -8.79 -12.58
CA TYR A 193 -2.31 -7.37 -12.86
C TYR A 193 -1.77 -7.04 -14.24
N THR A 194 -2.22 -5.89 -14.78
CA THR A 194 -1.54 -5.20 -15.87
C THR A 194 -0.89 -3.91 -15.37
N TYR A 195 0.16 -3.51 -16.03
CA TYR A 195 0.82 -2.23 -15.83
C TYR A 195 0.90 -1.47 -17.14
N ARG A 196 0.18 -0.34 -17.21
CA ARG A 196 0.11 0.52 -18.40
C ARG A 196 -0.34 -0.27 -19.65
N GLY A 197 -1.46 -0.96 -19.53
CA GLY A 197 -2.07 -1.71 -20.62
C GLY A 197 -2.97 -0.81 -21.49
N PRO A 198 -3.04 -1.05 -22.82
CA PRO A 198 -3.98 -0.35 -23.67
C PRO A 198 -5.38 -0.99 -23.69
N HIS A 199 -5.50 -2.26 -23.29
CA HIS A 199 -6.69 -3.08 -23.48
C HIS A 199 -7.24 -3.62 -22.14
N LEU A 200 -8.35 -3.05 -21.68
CA LEU A 200 -9.01 -3.45 -20.44
C LEU A 200 -9.72 -4.82 -20.57
N THR A 201 -10.58 -4.97 -21.55
CA THR A 201 -11.44 -6.17 -21.71
C THR A 201 -10.60 -7.41 -21.98
N GLU A 202 -9.67 -7.32 -22.92
CA GLU A 202 -8.80 -8.41 -23.32
C GLU A 202 -7.88 -8.87 -22.18
N SER A 203 -7.49 -7.94 -21.30
CA SER A 203 -6.72 -8.26 -20.09
C SER A 203 -7.54 -9.16 -19.16
N TYR A 204 -8.80 -8.80 -18.87
CA TYR A 204 -9.66 -9.61 -18.03
C TYR A 204 -10.07 -10.93 -18.67
N GLU A 205 -10.25 -11.00 -19.99
CA GLU A 205 -10.46 -12.26 -20.71
C GLU A 205 -9.25 -13.19 -20.57
N THR A 206 -8.05 -12.63 -20.64
CA THR A 206 -6.80 -13.37 -20.41
C THR A 206 -6.70 -13.86 -18.99
N PHE A 207 -7.04 -13.03 -18.00
CA PHE A 207 -7.07 -13.44 -16.60
C PHE A 207 -8.06 -14.57 -16.35
N ALA A 208 -9.24 -14.52 -16.96
CA ALA A 208 -10.25 -15.55 -16.80
C ALA A 208 -9.84 -16.93 -17.35
N LYS A 209 -9.04 -16.95 -18.41
CA LYS A 209 -8.52 -18.21 -19.02
C LYS A 209 -7.31 -18.79 -18.28
N ALA A 210 -6.65 -18.03 -17.45
CA ALA A 210 -5.42 -18.43 -16.77
C ALA A 210 -5.51 -19.76 -15.99
N PRO A 211 -6.58 -20.04 -15.21
CA PRO A 211 -6.68 -21.31 -14.48
C PRO A 211 -6.73 -22.54 -15.40
N GLU A 212 -7.46 -22.46 -16.51
CA GLU A 212 -7.57 -23.56 -17.49
C GLU A 212 -6.25 -23.86 -18.19
N VAL A 213 -5.54 -22.80 -18.59
CA VAL A 213 -4.24 -22.94 -19.26
C VAL A 213 -3.22 -23.60 -18.33
N LEU A 214 -3.17 -23.21 -17.05
CA LEU A 214 -2.25 -23.80 -16.08
C LEU A 214 -2.62 -25.25 -15.73
N ALA A 215 -3.91 -25.53 -15.56
CA ALA A 215 -4.37 -26.88 -15.23
C ALA A 215 -4.14 -27.88 -16.38
N GLY A 216 -4.15 -27.42 -17.62
CA GLY A 216 -3.91 -28.25 -18.80
C GLY A 216 -2.44 -28.45 -19.18
N ARG A 217 -1.49 -27.83 -18.44
CA ARG A 217 -0.06 -27.90 -18.76
C ARG A 217 0.65 -28.97 -17.94
N GLU A 218 1.47 -29.78 -18.61
CA GLU A 218 2.45 -30.65 -17.95
C GLU A 218 3.75 -29.86 -17.72
N TYR A 219 4.27 -29.92 -16.50
CA TYR A 219 5.52 -29.27 -16.11
C TYR A 219 6.63 -30.31 -16.01
N THR A 220 7.76 -30.03 -16.64
CA THR A 220 8.97 -30.85 -16.52
C THR A 220 9.81 -30.40 -15.31
N GLU A 221 10.75 -31.22 -14.88
CA GLU A 221 11.69 -30.87 -13.81
C GLU A 221 12.49 -29.61 -14.17
N LYS A 222 12.77 -29.40 -15.45
CA LYS A 222 13.44 -28.18 -15.94
C LYS A 222 12.58 -26.93 -15.73
N ASP A 223 11.29 -26.98 -16.00
CA ASP A 223 10.36 -25.85 -15.82
C ASP A 223 10.23 -25.44 -14.34
N LEU A 224 10.56 -26.35 -13.41
CA LEU A 224 10.49 -26.11 -11.96
C LEU A 224 11.83 -25.66 -11.35
N THR A 225 12.93 -25.72 -12.09
CA THR A 225 14.29 -25.42 -11.61
C THR A 225 14.90 -24.15 -12.21
N GLU A 226 14.35 -23.61 -13.28
CA GLU A 226 14.69 -22.32 -13.90
C GLU A 226 13.79 -21.19 -13.36
#